data_740733fef4989645813be7c70c04d269
#
_entry.id   740733fef4989645813be7c70c04d269
#
_cell.length_a   1.000
_cell.length_b   1.000
_cell.length_c   1.000
_cell.angle_alpha   90.00
_cell.angle_beta   90.00
_cell.angle_gamma   90.00
#
_symmetry.space_group_name_H-M   'P 1'
#
loop_
_entity.id
_entity.type
_entity.pdbx_description
1 polymer ?
#
loop_
_entity_poly.entity_id
_entity_poly.type
_entity_poly.pdbx_seq_one_letter_code
_entity_poly.pdbx_strand_id
1 'polypeptide(L)'
;MNILVTGSSRGIGLAAAQKFLAEGHDVWGVDLRAAAILHCRYRHVQGDIRDATVNVPDLHILINNAGTLAEEDAVDVNLTGTMAFTERHIHSTALKSVLFVASASARNGAEFPRYVASKAGIVGYMKNLALALSKRGVTVNSVSPGGVVTPANDHILQNPALYDAVKRETLLGKWAAAEEVADLIYYLTVVNRSITGEDVLMDNGEMLKSNFIW
;
A
#
# COMPACT_ATOMS: atom_id res chain seq x y z
N MET A 1 -4.38 4.30 18.63
CA MET A 1 -3.92 2.95 18.23
C MET A 1 -2.46 3.06 17.77
N ASN A 2 -1.73 1.94 17.74
CA ASN A 2 -0.35 1.86 17.28
C ASN A 2 -0.32 1.27 15.87
N ILE A 3 0.23 2.01 14.93
CA ILE A 3 0.19 1.73 13.50
C ILE A 3 1.62 1.55 12.99
N LEU A 4 1.88 0.51 12.22
CA LEU A 4 3.16 0.31 11.54
C LEU A 4 2.97 0.48 10.03
N VAL A 5 3.75 1.38 9.42
CA VAL A 5 3.68 1.70 7.99
C VAL A 5 5.04 1.47 7.35
N THR A 6 5.14 0.63 6.35
CA THR A 6 6.36 0.45 5.55
C THR A 6 6.36 1.36 4.31
N GLY A 7 7.54 1.85 3.90
CA GLY A 7 7.67 2.82 2.80
C GLY A 7 7.10 4.20 3.17
N SER A 8 7.34 4.65 4.41
CA SER A 8 6.66 5.79 5.04
C SER A 8 7.26 7.17 4.74
N SER A 9 8.34 7.26 3.95
CA SER A 9 9.04 8.53 3.73
C SER A 9 8.62 9.25 2.45
N ARG A 10 7.78 8.65 1.60
CA ARG A 10 7.26 9.29 0.38
C ARG A 10 5.96 8.63 -0.10
N GLY A 11 5.27 9.31 -1.06
CA GLY A 11 4.11 8.78 -1.76
C GLY A 11 2.99 8.30 -0.85
N ILE A 12 2.38 7.17 -1.20
CA ILE A 12 1.22 6.61 -0.49
C ILE A 12 1.53 6.33 0.98
N GLY A 13 2.70 5.75 1.29
CA GLY A 13 3.08 5.43 2.66
C GLY A 13 3.26 6.67 3.54
N LEU A 14 3.81 7.77 2.99
CA LEU A 14 3.89 9.04 3.68
C LEU A 14 2.49 9.61 3.95
N ALA A 15 1.64 9.66 2.94
CA ALA A 15 0.27 10.16 3.07
C ALA A 15 -0.54 9.33 4.08
N ALA A 16 -0.40 8.00 4.06
CA ALA A 16 -1.03 7.11 5.04
C ALA A 16 -0.54 7.41 6.46
N ALA A 17 0.79 7.51 6.67
CA ALA A 17 1.36 7.85 7.98
C ALA A 17 0.84 9.20 8.50
N GLN A 18 0.79 10.21 7.63
CA GLN A 18 0.25 11.54 7.97
C GLN A 18 -1.24 11.49 8.30
N LYS A 19 -2.04 10.72 7.55
CA LYS A 19 -3.47 10.52 7.83
C LYS A 19 -3.69 9.91 9.21
N PHE A 20 -2.99 8.84 9.57
CA PHE A 20 -3.10 8.23 10.89
C PHE A 20 -2.67 9.18 12.02
N LEU A 21 -1.63 9.98 11.81
CA LEU A 21 -1.19 10.99 12.80
C LEU A 21 -2.23 12.09 13.00
N ALA A 22 -2.83 12.58 11.91
CA ALA A 22 -3.90 13.60 11.95
C ALA A 22 -5.13 13.09 12.71
N GLU A 23 -5.42 11.79 12.63
CA GLU A 23 -6.50 11.13 13.37
C GLU A 23 -6.10 10.73 14.82
N GLY A 24 -4.93 11.20 15.30
CA GLY A 24 -4.51 11.05 16.68
C GLY A 24 -3.92 9.69 17.05
N HIS A 25 -3.44 8.92 16.08
CA HIS A 25 -2.78 7.63 16.32
C HIS A 25 -1.28 7.78 16.49
N ASP A 26 -0.62 6.78 17.11
CA ASP A 26 0.83 6.66 17.15
C ASP A 26 1.30 5.86 15.94
N VAL A 27 2.30 6.37 15.21
CA VAL A 27 2.76 5.76 13.96
C VAL A 27 4.25 5.42 14.03
N TRP A 28 4.58 4.20 13.65
CA TRP A 28 5.93 3.74 13.38
C TRP A 28 6.10 3.63 11.87
N GLY A 29 7.09 4.32 11.34
CA GLY A 29 7.45 4.26 9.93
C GLY A 29 8.73 3.46 9.71
N VAL A 30 8.78 2.66 8.65
CA VAL A 30 10.00 2.00 8.16
C VAL A 30 10.23 2.41 6.72
N ASP A 31 11.43 2.90 6.41
CA ASP A 31 11.82 3.26 5.05
C ASP A 31 13.34 3.17 4.88
N LEU A 32 13.81 2.93 3.67
CA LEU A 32 15.24 3.04 3.32
C LEU A 32 15.76 4.48 3.46
N ARG A 33 14.86 5.45 3.35
CA ARG A 33 15.14 6.89 3.43
C ARG A 33 15.01 7.37 4.87
N ALA A 34 15.60 8.53 5.14
CA ALA A 34 15.38 9.24 6.40
C ALA A 34 13.92 9.62 6.61
N ALA A 35 13.57 9.94 7.84
CA ALA A 35 12.23 10.40 8.21
C ALA A 35 11.83 11.65 7.42
N ALA A 36 10.62 11.62 6.83
CA ALA A 36 10.01 12.76 6.17
C ALA A 36 8.96 13.47 7.06
N ILE A 37 8.69 12.92 8.25
CA ILE A 37 7.68 13.42 9.20
C ILE A 37 8.39 13.85 10.48
N LEU A 38 8.09 15.06 10.94
CA LEU A 38 8.46 15.54 12.27
C LEU A 38 7.19 15.72 13.11
N HIS A 39 6.90 14.73 13.97
CA HIS A 39 5.70 14.72 14.80
C HIS A 39 5.94 13.94 16.10
N CYS A 40 5.39 14.39 17.24
CA CYS A 40 5.64 13.77 18.56
C CYS A 40 5.14 12.32 18.68
N ARG A 41 4.16 11.94 17.87
CA ARG A 41 3.60 10.57 17.80
C ARG A 41 4.17 9.75 16.64
N TYR A 42 5.17 10.25 15.90
CA TYR A 42 5.84 9.51 14.84
C TYR A 42 7.20 9.02 15.30
N ARG A 43 7.48 7.76 15.02
CA ARG A 43 8.78 7.12 15.23
C ARG A 43 9.24 6.52 13.91
N HIS A 44 10.50 6.70 13.57
CA HIS A 44 11.04 6.24 12.30
C HIS A 44 12.18 5.26 12.51
N VAL A 45 12.16 4.16 11.77
CA VAL A 45 13.27 3.23 11.62
C VAL A 45 13.73 3.29 10.17
N GLN A 46 14.96 3.78 9.97
CA GLN A 46 15.58 3.74 8.65
C GLN A 46 16.16 2.34 8.41
N GLY A 47 15.65 1.63 7.42
CA GLY A 47 16.10 0.28 7.09
C GLY A 47 15.30 -0.37 5.97
N ASP A 48 15.84 -1.48 5.48
CA ASP A 48 15.18 -2.33 4.50
C ASP A 48 14.15 -3.24 5.19
N ILE A 49 12.96 -3.39 4.64
CA ILE A 49 11.92 -4.28 5.19
C ILE A 49 12.37 -5.74 5.27
N ARG A 50 13.32 -6.15 4.44
CA ARG A 50 13.88 -7.51 4.45
C ARG A 50 14.59 -7.83 5.77
N ASP A 51 15.26 -6.84 6.36
CA ASP A 51 16.11 -6.99 7.55
C ASP A 51 15.66 -6.15 8.76
N ALA A 52 14.88 -5.08 8.52
CA ALA A 52 14.50 -4.15 9.57
C ALA A 52 13.76 -4.84 10.72
N THR A 53 14.19 -4.54 11.93
CA THR A 53 13.50 -4.95 13.15
C THR A 53 12.84 -3.72 13.79
N VAL A 54 11.53 -3.79 13.96
CA VAL A 54 10.73 -2.71 14.53
C VAL A 54 9.91 -3.28 15.69
N ASN A 55 10.15 -2.77 16.87
CA ASN A 55 9.33 -3.15 18.03
C ASN A 55 8.20 -2.11 18.20
N VAL A 56 6.99 -2.50 17.87
CA VAL A 56 5.79 -1.69 18.08
C VAL A 56 4.99 -2.29 19.22
N PRO A 57 4.89 -1.61 20.37
CA PRO A 57 4.09 -2.11 21.48
C PRO A 57 2.62 -2.19 21.05
N ASP A 58 1.96 -3.30 21.39
CA ASP A 58 0.52 -3.50 21.08
C ASP A 58 0.16 -3.06 19.65
N LEU A 59 0.84 -3.61 18.67
CA LEU A 59 0.57 -3.27 17.25
C LEU A 59 -0.89 -3.56 16.90
N HIS A 60 -1.61 -2.53 16.46
CA HIS A 60 -3.02 -2.63 16.08
C HIS A 60 -3.22 -2.76 14.57
N ILE A 61 -2.43 -2.05 13.77
CA ILE A 61 -2.59 -2.01 12.30
C ILE A 61 -1.23 -2.08 11.65
N LEU A 62 -1.08 -2.99 10.68
CA LEU A 62 0.10 -3.10 9.82
C LEU A 62 -0.26 -2.68 8.40
N ILE A 63 0.46 -1.68 7.85
CA ILE A 63 0.34 -1.22 6.47
C ILE A 63 1.59 -1.61 5.70
N ASN A 64 1.46 -2.60 4.82
CA ASN A 64 2.50 -3.06 3.92
C ASN A 64 2.44 -2.26 2.62
N ASN A 65 3.21 -1.18 2.54
CA ASN A 65 3.25 -0.28 1.38
C ASN A 65 4.62 -0.23 0.72
N ALA A 66 5.71 -0.54 1.43
CA ALA A 66 7.06 -0.55 0.83
C ALA A 66 7.10 -1.41 -0.44
N GLY A 67 7.77 -0.88 -1.46
CA GLY A 67 7.92 -1.56 -2.74
C GLY A 67 8.78 -0.80 -3.72
N THR A 68 9.17 -1.49 -4.78
CA THR A 68 10.00 -0.96 -5.87
C THR A 68 9.40 -1.30 -7.23
N LEU A 69 9.68 -0.44 -8.22
CA LEU A 69 9.44 -0.69 -9.65
C LEU A 69 10.66 -1.30 -10.34
N ALA A 70 11.82 -1.35 -9.64
CA ALA A 70 13.03 -1.96 -10.18
C ALA A 70 12.77 -3.45 -10.43
N GLU A 71 12.85 -3.84 -11.70
CA GLU A 71 12.42 -5.16 -12.17
C GLU A 71 13.25 -6.29 -11.52
N GLU A 72 14.55 -6.08 -11.32
CA GLU A 72 15.46 -7.02 -10.70
C GLU A 72 15.10 -7.34 -9.24
N ASP A 73 14.64 -6.34 -8.49
CA ASP A 73 14.35 -6.44 -7.06
C ASP A 73 12.86 -6.66 -6.75
N ALA A 74 11.99 -6.56 -7.76
CA ALA A 74 10.53 -6.49 -7.54
C ALA A 74 9.98 -7.69 -6.77
N VAL A 75 10.40 -8.91 -7.08
CA VAL A 75 9.92 -10.11 -6.39
C VAL A 75 10.47 -10.17 -4.96
N ASP A 76 11.76 -9.86 -4.78
CA ASP A 76 12.43 -9.97 -3.48
C ASP A 76 11.92 -8.92 -2.50
N VAL A 77 11.69 -7.69 -2.95
CA VAL A 77 11.20 -6.60 -2.09
C VAL A 77 9.68 -6.68 -1.92
N ASN A 78 8.94 -6.64 -3.06
CA ASN A 78 7.49 -6.44 -3.01
C ASN A 78 6.76 -7.68 -2.51
N LEU A 79 7.27 -8.89 -2.75
CA LEU A 79 6.63 -10.14 -2.37
C LEU A 79 7.34 -10.79 -1.18
N THR A 80 8.53 -11.34 -1.39
CA THR A 80 9.23 -12.14 -0.37
C THR A 80 9.54 -11.32 0.89
N GLY A 81 10.11 -10.12 0.71
CA GLY A 81 10.42 -9.20 1.81
C GLY A 81 9.17 -8.75 2.56
N THR A 82 8.10 -8.41 1.82
CA THR A 82 6.81 -8.01 2.44
C THR A 82 6.18 -9.15 3.22
N MET A 83 6.21 -10.39 2.71
CA MET A 83 5.72 -11.57 3.42
C MET A 83 6.50 -11.78 4.72
N ALA A 84 7.83 -11.84 4.63
CA ALA A 84 8.69 -12.03 5.79
C ALA A 84 8.54 -10.90 6.83
N PHE A 85 8.41 -9.65 6.38
CA PHE A 85 8.15 -8.53 7.29
C PHE A 85 6.80 -8.68 7.98
N THR A 86 5.76 -9.03 7.25
CA THR A 86 4.42 -9.25 7.79
C THR A 86 4.44 -10.35 8.86
N GLU A 87 5.05 -11.50 8.57
CA GLU A 87 5.12 -12.65 9.48
C GLU A 87 5.80 -12.29 10.81
N ARG A 88 6.80 -11.42 10.80
CA ARG A 88 7.45 -10.94 12.05
C ARG A 88 6.54 -10.07 12.92
N HIS A 89 5.50 -9.45 12.37
CA HIS A 89 4.71 -8.44 13.07
C HIS A 89 3.25 -8.83 13.38
N ILE A 90 2.73 -9.92 12.79
CA ILE A 90 1.31 -10.31 12.97
C ILE A 90 1.01 -11.02 14.29
N HIS A 91 2.00 -11.22 15.15
CA HIS A 91 1.82 -11.94 16.42
C HIS A 91 1.22 -11.10 17.54
N SER A 92 1.14 -9.78 17.39
CA SER A 92 0.50 -8.89 18.37
C SER A 92 -0.93 -9.33 18.69
N THR A 93 -1.22 -9.51 19.96
CA THR A 93 -2.59 -9.84 20.43
C THR A 93 -3.56 -8.69 20.24
N ALA A 94 -3.05 -7.46 20.11
CA ALA A 94 -3.82 -6.25 19.87
C ALA A 94 -4.12 -6.01 18.38
N LEU A 95 -3.59 -6.86 17.45
CA LEU A 95 -3.74 -6.69 16.01
C LEU A 95 -5.21 -6.73 15.60
N LYS A 96 -5.63 -5.75 14.81
CA LYS A 96 -7.00 -5.58 14.30
C LYS A 96 -7.09 -5.62 12.79
N SER A 97 -6.06 -5.13 12.10
CA SER A 97 -6.07 -5.07 10.65
C SER A 97 -4.67 -5.17 10.04
N VAL A 98 -4.58 -5.83 8.89
CA VAL A 98 -3.41 -5.82 8.01
C VAL A 98 -3.86 -5.35 6.63
N LEU A 99 -3.11 -4.42 6.03
CA LEU A 99 -3.41 -3.93 4.70
C LEU A 99 -2.15 -4.00 3.82
N PHE A 100 -2.36 -4.36 2.56
CA PHE A 100 -1.33 -4.40 1.53
C PHE A 100 -1.63 -3.38 0.43
N VAL A 101 -0.62 -2.63 0.02
CA VAL A 101 -0.70 -1.80 -1.18
C VAL A 101 -0.20 -2.64 -2.36
N ALA A 102 -1.15 -3.16 -3.12
CA ALA A 102 -0.89 -3.92 -4.34
C ALA A 102 -0.76 -2.97 -5.56
N SER A 103 -1.40 -3.27 -6.67
CA SER A 103 -1.45 -2.42 -7.87
C SER A 103 -2.59 -2.90 -8.79
N ALA A 104 -3.16 -2.01 -9.58
CA ALA A 104 -4.07 -2.36 -10.67
C ALA A 104 -3.42 -3.33 -11.67
N SER A 105 -2.09 -3.23 -11.86
CA SER A 105 -1.32 -4.15 -12.71
C SER A 105 -1.37 -5.62 -12.26
N ALA A 106 -1.65 -5.89 -10.99
CA ALA A 106 -1.90 -7.25 -10.50
C ALA A 106 -3.14 -7.90 -11.16
N ARG A 107 -4.05 -7.09 -11.70
CA ARG A 107 -5.30 -7.55 -12.33
C ARG A 107 -5.23 -7.59 -13.85
N ASN A 108 -4.61 -6.59 -14.49
CA ASN A 108 -4.58 -6.46 -15.95
C ASN A 108 -3.26 -6.93 -16.58
N GLY A 109 -2.23 -7.17 -15.78
CA GLY A 109 -0.92 -7.60 -16.27
C GLY A 109 -0.11 -6.50 -16.96
N ALA A 110 -0.57 -5.24 -16.92
CA ALA A 110 0.20 -4.12 -17.45
C ALA A 110 1.44 -3.83 -16.58
N GLU A 111 2.46 -3.22 -17.17
CA GLU A 111 3.76 -2.90 -16.59
C GLU A 111 4.78 -4.05 -16.65
N PHE A 112 5.80 -4.00 -15.79
CA PHE A 112 6.94 -4.91 -15.82
C PHE A 112 6.62 -6.30 -15.28
N PRO A 113 7.05 -7.40 -15.93
CA PRO A 113 6.63 -8.77 -15.60
C PRO A 113 6.85 -9.18 -14.14
N ARG A 114 8.01 -8.88 -13.56
CA ARG A 114 8.31 -9.24 -12.17
C ARG A 114 7.55 -8.37 -11.18
N TYR A 115 7.35 -7.10 -11.50
CA TYR A 115 6.51 -6.21 -10.71
C TYR A 115 5.06 -6.73 -10.68
N VAL A 116 4.48 -7.01 -11.86
CA VAL A 116 3.13 -7.60 -11.98
C VAL A 116 3.01 -8.88 -11.16
N ALA A 117 3.96 -9.82 -11.36
CA ALA A 117 3.97 -11.08 -10.62
C ALA A 117 4.05 -10.86 -9.11
N SER A 118 4.88 -9.91 -8.64
CA SER A 118 5.02 -9.60 -7.22
C SER A 118 3.72 -9.03 -6.63
N LYS A 119 3.06 -8.12 -7.33
CA LYS A 119 1.80 -7.49 -6.89
C LYS A 119 0.62 -8.47 -6.93
N ALA A 120 0.56 -9.33 -7.93
CA ALA A 120 -0.41 -10.43 -7.98
C ALA A 120 -0.18 -11.44 -6.85
N GLY A 121 1.08 -11.78 -6.57
CA GLY A 121 1.47 -12.63 -5.45
C GLY A 121 1.03 -12.08 -4.09
N ILE A 122 1.17 -10.76 -3.87
CA ILE A 122 0.70 -10.10 -2.65
C ILE A 122 -0.82 -10.21 -2.47
N VAL A 123 -1.60 -10.08 -3.54
CA VAL A 123 -3.06 -10.29 -3.47
C VAL A 123 -3.40 -11.73 -3.06
N GLY A 124 -2.67 -12.72 -3.61
CA GLY A 124 -2.81 -14.11 -3.21
C GLY A 124 -2.44 -14.35 -1.74
N TYR A 125 -1.29 -13.81 -1.29
CA TYR A 125 -0.84 -13.89 0.10
C TYR A 125 -1.82 -13.21 1.07
N MET A 126 -2.32 -12.04 0.72
CA MET A 126 -3.32 -11.31 1.49
C MET A 126 -4.56 -12.18 1.78
N LYS A 127 -5.09 -12.87 0.77
CA LYS A 127 -6.25 -13.78 0.92
C LYS A 127 -5.93 -14.95 1.84
N ASN A 128 -4.75 -15.55 1.70
CA ASN A 128 -4.31 -16.63 2.58
C ASN A 128 -4.19 -16.13 4.03
N LEU A 129 -3.62 -14.96 4.24
CA LEU A 129 -3.48 -14.36 5.57
C LEU A 129 -4.84 -14.00 6.19
N ALA A 130 -5.82 -13.57 5.38
CA ALA A 130 -7.19 -13.33 5.85
C ALA A 130 -7.82 -14.60 6.42
N LEU A 131 -7.62 -15.75 5.76
CA LEU A 131 -8.06 -17.05 6.27
C LEU A 131 -7.35 -17.41 7.58
N ALA A 132 -6.03 -17.25 7.63
CA ALA A 132 -5.23 -17.60 8.80
C ALA A 132 -5.58 -16.78 10.05
N LEU A 133 -5.87 -15.48 9.88
CA LEU A 133 -6.15 -14.55 10.98
C LEU A 133 -7.64 -14.42 11.33
N SER A 134 -8.53 -15.09 10.59
CA SER A 134 -9.99 -14.98 10.74
C SER A 134 -10.48 -15.26 12.16
N LYS A 135 -9.95 -16.32 12.81
CA LYS A 135 -10.33 -16.69 14.19
C LYS A 135 -9.91 -15.64 15.23
N ARG A 136 -9.00 -14.75 14.91
CA ARG A 136 -8.57 -13.64 15.76
C ARG A 136 -9.41 -12.38 15.52
N GLY A 137 -10.35 -12.39 14.58
CA GLY A 137 -11.15 -11.22 14.20
C GLY A 137 -10.33 -10.11 13.50
N VAL A 138 -9.16 -10.45 12.93
CA VAL A 138 -8.30 -9.50 12.23
C VAL A 138 -8.76 -9.40 10.78
N THR A 139 -9.03 -8.19 10.29
CA THR A 139 -9.31 -7.96 8.87
C THR A 139 -8.01 -7.88 8.07
N VAL A 140 -7.99 -8.50 6.89
CA VAL A 140 -6.83 -8.46 5.99
C VAL A 140 -7.32 -8.14 4.59
N ASN A 141 -6.88 -7.02 4.03
CA ASN A 141 -7.31 -6.56 2.70
C ASN A 141 -6.12 -6.00 1.91
N SER A 142 -6.32 -5.76 0.63
CA SER A 142 -5.41 -4.97 -0.20
C SER A 142 -6.13 -3.82 -0.89
N VAL A 143 -5.36 -2.79 -1.22
CA VAL A 143 -5.75 -1.73 -2.14
C VAL A 143 -4.89 -1.88 -3.38
N SER A 144 -5.52 -1.89 -4.55
CA SER A 144 -4.87 -1.92 -5.86
C SER A 144 -5.06 -0.57 -6.57
N PRO A 145 -4.16 0.40 -6.34
CA PRO A 145 -4.23 1.67 -7.06
C PRO A 145 -3.88 1.49 -8.54
N GLY A 146 -4.50 2.29 -9.39
CA GLY A 146 -4.01 2.60 -10.73
C GLY A 146 -2.93 3.68 -10.68
N GLY A 147 -2.94 4.64 -11.61
CA GLY A 147 -2.03 5.77 -11.57
C GLY A 147 -2.24 6.64 -10.33
N VAL A 148 -1.15 6.92 -9.61
CA VAL A 148 -1.14 7.79 -8.41
C VAL A 148 -0.07 8.88 -8.57
N VAL A 149 -0.42 10.11 -8.22
CA VAL A 149 0.48 11.26 -8.22
C VAL A 149 1.47 11.12 -7.07
N THR A 150 2.63 10.52 -7.35
CA THR A 150 3.70 10.26 -6.38
C THR A 150 5.07 10.36 -7.04
N PRO A 151 6.16 10.54 -6.29
CA PRO A 151 7.52 10.56 -6.84
C PRO A 151 7.93 9.29 -7.60
N ALA A 152 7.26 8.16 -7.40
CA ALA A 152 7.51 6.94 -8.18
C ALA A 152 7.16 7.13 -9.66
N ASN A 153 6.26 8.06 -9.97
CA ASN A 153 5.73 8.35 -11.29
C ASN A 153 6.24 9.69 -11.86
N ASP A 154 7.32 10.27 -11.30
CA ASP A 154 7.84 11.57 -11.74
C ASP A 154 8.17 11.62 -13.24
N HIS A 155 8.63 10.52 -13.82
CA HIS A 155 8.91 10.42 -15.26
C HIS A 155 7.68 10.64 -16.16
N ILE A 156 6.48 10.34 -15.65
CA ILE A 156 5.21 10.62 -16.31
C ILE A 156 4.74 12.04 -15.97
N LEU A 157 4.78 12.39 -14.68
CA LEU A 157 4.25 13.66 -14.17
C LEU A 157 5.01 14.88 -14.73
N GLN A 158 6.32 14.74 -14.99
CA GLN A 158 7.17 15.79 -15.57
C GLN A 158 7.05 15.90 -17.10
N ASN A 159 6.30 15.02 -17.75
CA ASN A 159 6.00 15.08 -19.19
C ASN A 159 4.51 15.38 -19.40
N PRO A 160 4.12 16.65 -19.66
CA PRO A 160 2.70 17.04 -19.78
C PRO A 160 1.93 16.25 -20.83
N ALA A 161 2.54 15.98 -21.97
CA ALA A 161 1.89 15.23 -23.05
C ALA A 161 1.62 13.77 -22.66
N LEU A 162 2.57 13.13 -21.98
CA LEU A 162 2.42 11.77 -21.46
C LEU A 162 1.39 11.75 -20.31
N TYR A 163 1.46 12.69 -19.38
CA TYR A 163 0.49 12.79 -18.30
C TYR A 163 -0.93 13.02 -18.79
N ASP A 164 -1.12 13.87 -19.81
CA ASP A 164 -2.42 14.04 -20.46
C ASP A 164 -2.88 12.78 -21.18
N ALA A 165 -1.97 12.02 -21.77
CA ALA A 165 -2.31 10.75 -22.42
C ALA A 165 -2.82 9.71 -21.39
N VAL A 166 -2.09 9.49 -20.30
CA VAL A 166 -2.49 8.50 -19.26
C VAL A 166 -3.76 8.90 -18.53
N LYS A 167 -4.00 10.21 -18.31
CA LYS A 167 -5.28 10.67 -17.74
C LYS A 167 -6.48 10.32 -18.64
N ARG A 168 -6.30 10.36 -19.96
CA ARG A 168 -7.35 9.96 -20.90
C ARG A 168 -7.68 8.47 -20.85
N GLU A 169 -6.82 7.64 -20.30
CA GLU A 169 -7.12 6.21 -20.08
C GLU A 169 -8.02 5.96 -18.86
N THR A 170 -8.29 6.97 -18.04
CA THR A 170 -9.19 6.86 -16.89
C THR A 170 -10.56 7.49 -17.19
N LEU A 171 -11.63 6.95 -16.60
CA LEU A 171 -12.98 7.50 -16.74
C LEU A 171 -13.13 8.87 -16.06
N LEU A 172 -12.43 9.07 -14.93
CA LEU A 172 -12.49 10.33 -14.17
C LEU A 172 -11.52 11.39 -14.71
N GLY A 173 -10.72 11.10 -15.74
CA GLY A 173 -9.80 12.04 -16.36
C GLY A 173 -8.67 12.49 -15.43
N LYS A 174 -8.32 11.69 -14.43
CA LYS A 174 -7.28 12.01 -13.44
C LYS A 174 -6.56 10.76 -12.93
N TRP A 175 -5.39 10.95 -12.37
CA TRP A 175 -4.78 10.01 -11.44
C TRP A 175 -5.17 10.34 -10.00
N ALA A 176 -5.15 9.36 -9.11
CA ALA A 176 -5.44 9.57 -7.71
C ALA A 176 -4.34 10.37 -7.02
N ALA A 177 -4.70 11.20 -6.05
CA ALA A 177 -3.73 11.74 -5.11
C ALA A 177 -3.33 10.66 -4.08
N ALA A 178 -2.12 10.77 -3.51
CA ALA A 178 -1.68 9.83 -2.47
C ALA A 178 -2.59 9.89 -1.24
N GLU A 179 -3.14 11.04 -0.94
CA GLU A 179 -4.09 11.30 0.16
C GLU A 179 -5.42 10.56 -0.06
N GLU A 180 -5.91 10.48 -1.30
CA GLU A 180 -7.13 9.73 -1.62
C GLU A 180 -6.92 8.22 -1.35
N VAL A 181 -5.73 7.69 -1.66
CA VAL A 181 -5.37 6.30 -1.35
C VAL A 181 -5.25 6.11 0.17
N ALA A 182 -4.66 7.08 0.88
CA ALA A 182 -4.54 7.05 2.34
C ALA A 182 -5.90 7.08 3.04
N ASP A 183 -6.89 7.80 2.52
CA ASP A 183 -8.25 7.80 3.03
C ASP A 183 -8.92 6.42 2.90
N LEU A 184 -8.72 5.75 1.77
CA LEU A 184 -9.22 4.37 1.58
C LEU A 184 -8.50 3.38 2.50
N ILE A 185 -7.18 3.50 2.67
CA ILE A 185 -6.40 2.71 3.63
C ILE A 185 -6.95 2.91 5.04
N TYR A 186 -7.20 4.14 5.45
CA TYR A 186 -7.79 4.46 6.76
C TYR A 186 -9.18 3.83 6.92
N TYR A 187 -10.04 3.97 5.92
CA TYR A 187 -11.36 3.36 5.93
C TYR A 187 -11.27 1.84 6.13
N LEU A 188 -10.47 1.15 5.33
CA LEU A 188 -10.37 -0.32 5.36
C LEU A 188 -9.77 -0.84 6.67
N THR A 189 -8.95 -0.05 7.38
CA THR A 189 -8.23 -0.52 8.57
C THR A 189 -8.83 -0.03 9.88
N VAL A 190 -9.51 1.11 9.89
CA VAL A 190 -10.06 1.73 11.11
C VAL A 190 -11.59 1.68 11.15
N VAL A 191 -12.24 2.01 10.03
CA VAL A 191 -13.72 2.14 9.98
C VAL A 191 -14.39 0.82 9.62
N ASN A 192 -13.84 0.10 8.65
CA ASN A 192 -14.37 -1.18 8.18
C ASN A 192 -14.44 -2.24 9.29
N ARG A 193 -15.53 -3.04 9.27
CA ARG A 193 -15.77 -4.14 10.20
C ARG A 193 -16.12 -5.46 9.51
N SER A 194 -16.40 -5.45 8.20
CA SER A 194 -16.99 -6.59 7.51
C SER A 194 -16.27 -6.98 6.21
N ILE A 195 -15.38 -6.13 5.70
CA ILE A 195 -14.57 -6.43 4.50
C ILE A 195 -13.27 -7.09 4.96
N THR A 196 -13.04 -8.32 4.50
CA THR A 196 -11.77 -9.05 4.69
C THR A 196 -11.53 -10.01 3.54
N GLY A 197 -10.29 -10.20 3.14
CA GLY A 197 -9.89 -11.02 1.98
C GLY A 197 -10.18 -10.34 0.65
N GLU A 198 -10.46 -9.03 0.63
CA GLU A 198 -10.82 -8.27 -0.56
C GLU A 198 -9.66 -7.43 -1.06
N ASP A 199 -9.49 -7.41 -2.38
CA ASP A 199 -8.59 -6.51 -3.10
C ASP A 199 -9.40 -5.37 -3.72
N VAL A 200 -9.32 -4.18 -3.14
CA VAL A 200 -10.11 -3.01 -3.53
C VAL A 200 -9.37 -2.24 -4.63
N LEU A 201 -9.93 -2.24 -5.83
CA LEU A 201 -9.42 -1.47 -6.96
C LEU A 201 -9.72 0.03 -6.78
N MET A 202 -8.71 0.87 -7.00
CA MET A 202 -8.81 2.33 -6.96
C MET A 202 -8.03 2.95 -8.14
N ASP A 203 -8.63 2.92 -9.34
CA ASP A 203 -7.96 3.22 -10.61
C ASP A 203 -8.62 4.35 -11.41
N ASN A 204 -9.53 5.11 -10.80
CA ASN A 204 -10.31 6.14 -11.49
C ASN A 204 -11.09 5.61 -12.73
N GLY A 205 -11.40 4.31 -12.74
CA GLY A 205 -12.15 3.65 -13.79
C GLY A 205 -11.31 3.25 -15.00
N GLU A 206 -9.99 3.19 -14.89
CA GLU A 206 -9.09 2.78 -15.97
C GLU A 206 -9.45 1.40 -16.52
N MET A 207 -9.67 0.41 -15.66
CA MET A 207 -10.02 -0.95 -16.09
C MET A 207 -11.42 -1.09 -16.68
N LEU A 208 -12.32 -0.14 -16.42
CA LEU A 208 -13.65 -0.12 -17.01
C LEU A 208 -13.69 0.62 -18.33
N LYS A 209 -12.65 1.40 -18.63
CA LYS A 209 -12.62 2.16 -19.88
C LYS A 209 -12.54 1.22 -21.06
N SER A 210 -13.45 1.43 -21.99
CA SER A 210 -13.61 0.63 -23.19
C SER A 210 -13.69 1.55 -24.41
N ASN A 211 -13.07 1.14 -25.50
CA ASN A 211 -13.26 1.77 -26.82
C ASN A 211 -14.49 1.19 -27.53
N PHE A 212 -15.44 0.68 -26.78
CA PHE A 212 -16.65 0.08 -27.33
C PHE A 212 -17.48 1.13 -28.05
N ILE A 213 -17.78 0.89 -29.32
CA ILE A 213 -18.63 1.73 -30.16
C ILE A 213 -19.99 1.04 -30.23
N TRP A 214 -21.01 1.75 -29.79
CA TRP A 214 -22.41 1.29 -29.82
C TRP A 214 -23.01 1.37 -31.24
#